data_eea1fbd27ce8cba5fd72fadb7120390e
#
_entry.id   eea1fbd27ce8cba5fd72fadb7120390e
#
_cell.length_a   1.000
_cell.length_b   1.000
_cell.length_c   1.000
_cell.angle_alpha   90.00
_cell.angle_beta   90.00
_cell.angle_gamma   90.00
#
_symmetry.space_group_name_H-M   'P 1'
#
loop_
_entity.id
_entity.type
_entity.pdbx_description
1 polymer ?
#
loop_
_entity_poly.entity_id
_entity_poly.type
_entity_poly.pdbx_seq_one_letter_code
_entity_poly.pdbx_strand_id
1 'polypeptide(L)'
;YEQATNLSPKMVAAHIGRGELLLETERYQQAIAAFEAALEAQEKSAPALAGKALTLFVSGQPDKARELWAKLIHRDANYADAEWTAGVFDWPESLQKQAASLLETMK
;
A
#
# COMPACT_ATOMS: atom_id res chain seq x y z
N TYR A 1 3.36 5.35 -22.60
CA TYR A 1 4.26 4.95 -23.63
C TYR A 1 5.31 3.97 -23.10
N GLU A 2 6.15 3.50 -24.00
CA GLU A 2 6.96 2.31 -23.72
C GLU A 2 7.84 2.38 -22.49
N GLN A 3 8.43 3.53 -22.26
CA GLN A 3 9.38 3.61 -21.16
C GLN A 3 8.74 3.46 -19.81
N ALA A 4 7.47 3.86 -19.68
CA ALA A 4 6.77 3.66 -18.43
C ALA A 4 6.58 2.17 -18.16
N THR A 5 6.38 1.37 -19.20
CA THR A 5 6.17 -0.06 -19.03
C THR A 5 7.46 -0.81 -18.80
N ASN A 6 8.61 -0.16 -19.04
CA ASN A 6 9.91 -0.79 -18.92
C ASN A 6 10.65 -0.39 -17.65
N LEU A 7 9.94 0.15 -16.66
CA LEU A 7 10.57 0.47 -15.39
C LEU A 7 11.04 -0.80 -14.71
N SER A 8 12.28 -0.78 -14.25
CA SER A 8 12.85 -1.93 -13.59
C SER A 8 12.17 -2.16 -12.23
N PRO A 9 12.25 -3.39 -11.70
CA PRO A 9 11.74 -3.64 -10.35
C PRO A 9 12.33 -2.72 -9.29
N LYS A 10 13.57 -2.25 -9.51
CA LYS A 10 14.18 -1.30 -8.59
C LYS A 10 13.45 0.04 -8.58
N MET A 11 12.95 0.49 -9.73
CA MET A 11 12.20 1.73 -9.80
C MET A 11 10.86 1.61 -9.07
N VAL A 12 10.19 0.47 -9.25
CA VAL A 12 8.94 0.21 -8.55
C VAL A 12 9.19 0.19 -7.04
N ALA A 13 10.22 -0.53 -6.61
CA ALA A 13 10.55 -0.61 -5.18
C ALA A 13 10.90 0.77 -4.61
N ALA A 14 11.58 1.61 -5.38
CA ALA A 14 11.93 2.96 -4.94
C ALA A 14 10.67 3.81 -4.71
N HIS A 15 9.70 3.72 -5.62
CA HIS A 15 8.44 4.44 -5.45
C HIS A 15 7.69 3.95 -4.22
N ILE A 16 7.68 2.64 -4.00
CA ILE A 16 7.01 2.05 -2.84
C ILE A 16 7.68 2.52 -1.54
N GLY A 17 9.02 2.45 -1.48
CA GLY A 17 9.74 2.89 -0.30
C GLY A 17 9.52 4.37 0.00
N ARG A 18 9.52 5.18 -1.04
CA ARG A 18 9.24 6.60 -0.89
C ARG A 18 7.83 6.83 -0.37
N GLY A 19 6.85 6.08 -0.92
CA GLY A 19 5.48 6.19 -0.45
C GLY A 19 5.33 5.82 1.01
N GLU A 20 6.02 4.77 1.45
CA GLU A 20 5.98 4.34 2.84
C GLU A 20 6.58 5.39 3.77
N LEU A 21 7.69 5.98 3.37
CA LEU A 21 8.30 7.05 4.15
C LEU A 21 7.39 8.26 4.24
N LEU A 22 6.76 8.65 3.14
CA LEU A 22 5.83 9.76 3.11
C LEU A 22 4.61 9.48 3.97
N LEU A 23 4.15 8.24 3.97
CA LEU A 23 3.04 7.83 4.83
C LEU A 23 3.41 7.97 6.31
N GLU A 24 4.61 7.53 6.69
CA GLU A 24 5.07 7.64 8.07
C GLU A 24 5.23 9.09 8.52
N THR A 25 5.58 9.98 7.60
CA THR A 25 5.74 11.40 7.89
C THR A 25 4.44 12.18 7.69
N GLU A 26 3.33 11.48 7.50
CA GLU A 26 1.99 12.06 7.37
C GLU A 26 1.82 12.96 6.14
N ARG A 27 2.61 12.72 5.11
CA ARG A 27 2.48 13.44 3.84
C ARG A 27 1.63 12.60 2.89
N TYR A 28 0.35 12.51 3.21
CA TYR A 28 -0.55 11.55 2.59
C TYR A 28 -0.74 11.75 1.09
N GLN A 29 -0.89 13.00 0.65
CA GLN A 29 -1.07 13.26 -0.78
C GLN A 29 0.14 12.82 -1.59
N GLN A 30 1.33 13.10 -1.08
CA GLN A 30 2.55 12.70 -1.74
C GLN A 30 2.74 11.20 -1.69
N ALA A 31 2.36 10.57 -0.58
CA ALA A 31 2.44 9.13 -0.46
C ALA A 31 1.55 8.44 -1.49
N ILE A 32 0.32 8.92 -1.65
CA ILE A 32 -0.59 8.37 -2.64
C ILE A 32 0.01 8.50 -4.03
N ALA A 33 0.59 9.66 -4.35
CA ALA A 33 1.21 9.87 -5.66
C ALA A 33 2.34 8.88 -5.91
N ALA A 34 3.16 8.62 -4.89
CA ALA A 34 4.26 7.67 -5.02
C ALA A 34 3.75 6.24 -5.25
N PHE A 35 2.74 5.82 -4.50
CA PHE A 35 2.16 4.50 -4.69
C PHE A 35 1.48 4.38 -6.06
N GLU A 36 0.83 5.44 -6.52
CA GLU A 36 0.22 5.44 -7.84
C GLU A 36 1.27 5.35 -8.94
N ALA A 37 2.42 5.99 -8.77
CA ALA A 37 3.52 5.87 -9.73
C ALA A 37 4.00 4.42 -9.80
N ALA A 38 4.10 3.75 -8.66
CA ALA A 38 4.47 2.33 -8.64
C ALA A 38 3.41 1.48 -9.35
N LEU A 39 2.13 1.81 -9.16
CA LEU A 39 1.05 1.07 -9.80
C LEU A 39 0.98 1.29 -11.30
N GLU A 40 1.40 2.47 -11.78
CA GLU A 40 1.49 2.71 -13.22
C GLU A 40 2.52 1.78 -13.85
N ALA A 41 3.62 1.56 -13.14
CA ALA A 41 4.67 0.68 -13.63
C ALA A 41 4.29 -0.79 -13.45
N GLN A 42 3.62 -1.11 -12.37
CA GLN A 42 3.26 -2.49 -12.05
C GLN A 42 1.87 -2.50 -11.40
N GLU A 43 0.87 -2.61 -12.23
CA GLU A 43 -0.53 -2.47 -11.86
C GLU A 43 -0.97 -3.38 -10.72
N LYS A 44 -0.38 -4.56 -10.62
CA LYS A 44 -0.79 -5.54 -9.61
C LYS A 44 0.17 -5.61 -8.43
N SER A 45 1.00 -4.59 -8.24
CA SER A 45 1.94 -4.58 -7.13
C SER A 45 1.18 -4.60 -5.80
N ALA A 46 1.32 -5.69 -5.05
CA ALA A 46 0.65 -5.81 -3.76
C ALA A 46 1.14 -4.77 -2.74
N PRO A 47 2.46 -4.54 -2.58
CA PRO A 47 2.89 -3.51 -1.63
C PRO A 47 2.42 -2.11 -2.00
N ALA A 48 2.32 -1.80 -3.30
CA ALA A 48 1.81 -0.50 -3.71
C ALA A 48 0.32 -0.35 -3.41
N LEU A 49 -0.46 -1.40 -3.68
CA LEU A 49 -1.89 -1.39 -3.35
C LEU A 49 -2.11 -1.28 -1.85
N ALA A 50 -1.35 -2.05 -1.07
CA ALA A 50 -1.45 -2.02 0.38
C ALA A 50 -1.07 -0.64 0.93
N GLY A 51 0.03 -0.07 0.44
CA GLY A 51 0.47 1.25 0.88
C GLY A 51 -0.55 2.33 0.56
N LYS A 52 -1.10 2.29 -0.64
CA LYS A 52 -2.14 3.24 -1.03
C LYS A 52 -3.37 3.09 -0.14
N ALA A 53 -3.78 1.85 0.13
CA ALA A 53 -4.92 1.60 1.00
C ALA A 53 -4.71 2.16 2.40
N LEU A 54 -3.52 1.91 2.99
CA LEU A 54 -3.22 2.46 4.31
C LEU A 54 -3.27 3.98 4.30
N THR A 55 -2.72 4.59 3.26
CA THR A 55 -2.70 6.04 3.16
C THR A 55 -4.12 6.60 3.07
N LEU A 56 -4.97 5.96 2.26
CA LEU A 56 -6.37 6.36 2.16
C LEU A 56 -7.07 6.23 3.50
N PHE A 57 -6.80 5.15 4.22
CA PHE A 57 -7.42 4.91 5.52
C PHE A 57 -7.07 6.01 6.52
N VAL A 58 -5.78 6.32 6.66
CA VAL A 58 -5.35 7.29 7.67
C VAL A 58 -5.64 8.73 7.24
N SER A 59 -5.84 8.97 5.95
CA SER A 59 -6.15 10.32 5.45
C SER A 59 -7.66 10.62 5.43
N GLY A 60 -8.48 9.69 5.94
CA GLY A 60 -9.90 9.95 6.07
C GLY A 60 -10.78 9.40 4.96
N GLN A 61 -10.30 8.42 4.20
CA GLN A 61 -11.06 7.78 3.15
C GLN A 61 -11.13 6.27 3.39
N PRO A 62 -11.74 5.84 4.51
CA PRO A 62 -11.73 4.42 4.88
C PRO A 62 -12.48 3.53 3.90
N ASP A 63 -13.52 4.04 3.23
CA ASP A 63 -14.27 3.22 2.29
C ASP A 63 -13.43 2.79 1.11
N LYS A 64 -12.67 3.73 0.55
CA LYS A 64 -11.76 3.42 -0.55
C LYS A 64 -10.64 2.51 -0.12
N ALA A 65 -10.15 2.71 1.10
CA ALA A 65 -9.10 1.87 1.67
C ALA A 65 -9.58 0.43 1.78
N ARG A 66 -10.78 0.23 2.29
CA ARG A 66 -11.35 -1.11 2.44
C ARG A 66 -11.54 -1.79 1.08
N GLU A 67 -11.97 -1.04 0.07
CA GLU A 67 -12.11 -1.58 -1.27
C GLU A 67 -10.79 -2.13 -1.81
N LEU A 68 -9.73 -1.36 -1.67
CA LEU A 68 -8.40 -1.80 -2.14
C LEU A 68 -7.90 -3.00 -1.35
N TRP A 69 -8.08 -2.98 -0.03
CA TRP A 69 -7.60 -4.09 0.79
C TRP A 69 -8.39 -5.36 0.52
N ALA A 70 -9.69 -5.23 0.24
CA ALA A 70 -10.52 -6.38 -0.11
C ALA A 70 -9.98 -7.06 -1.36
N LYS A 71 -9.49 -6.29 -2.33
CA LYS A 71 -8.87 -6.86 -3.53
C LYS A 71 -7.63 -7.68 -3.19
N LEU A 72 -6.85 -7.21 -2.23
CA LEU A 72 -5.67 -7.96 -1.79
C LEU A 72 -6.08 -9.27 -1.12
N ILE A 73 -7.05 -9.22 -0.23
CA ILE A 73 -7.53 -10.42 0.47
C ILE A 73 -8.10 -11.41 -0.53
N HIS A 74 -8.79 -10.92 -1.56
CA HIS A 74 -9.34 -11.78 -2.60
C HIS A 74 -8.24 -12.52 -3.37
N ARG A 75 -7.10 -11.86 -3.55
CA ARG A 75 -5.95 -12.48 -4.22
C ARG A 75 -5.24 -13.48 -3.31
N ASP A 76 -5.13 -13.15 -2.03
CA ASP A 76 -4.44 -13.98 -1.05
C ASP A 76 -5.04 -13.69 0.33
N ALA A 77 -5.71 -14.67 0.90
CA ALA A 77 -6.39 -14.51 2.18
C ALA A 77 -5.44 -14.13 3.33
N ASN A 78 -4.14 -14.36 3.18
CA ASN A 78 -3.17 -13.99 4.20
C ASN A 78 -3.13 -12.49 4.44
N TYR A 79 -3.57 -11.67 3.49
CA TYR A 79 -3.63 -10.23 3.69
C TYR A 79 -4.68 -9.81 4.72
N ALA A 80 -5.52 -10.74 5.18
CA ALA A 80 -6.42 -10.47 6.29
C ALA A 80 -5.69 -10.43 7.63
N ASP A 81 -4.42 -10.82 7.67
CA ASP A 81 -3.58 -10.83 8.86
C ASP A 81 -2.56 -9.69 8.76
N ALA A 82 -2.69 -8.70 9.66
CA ALA A 82 -1.81 -7.53 9.64
C ALA A 82 -0.35 -7.90 9.93
N GLU A 83 -0.15 -8.85 10.83
CA GLU A 83 1.20 -9.27 11.20
C GLU A 83 1.89 -9.97 10.03
N TRP A 84 1.18 -10.87 9.36
CA TRP A 84 1.72 -11.54 8.18
C TRP A 84 2.07 -10.53 7.09
N THR A 85 1.16 -9.59 6.86
CA THR A 85 1.34 -8.57 5.82
C THR A 85 2.55 -7.68 6.12
N ALA A 86 2.68 -7.24 7.37
CA ALA A 86 3.81 -6.42 7.77
C ALA A 86 5.13 -7.17 7.60
N GLY A 87 5.13 -8.47 7.88
CA GLY A 87 6.33 -9.29 7.70
C GLY A 87 6.73 -9.42 6.25
N VAL A 88 5.74 -9.62 5.37
CA VAL A 88 5.99 -9.78 3.93
C VAL A 88 6.54 -8.49 3.32
N PHE A 89 6.00 -7.35 3.73
CA PHE A 89 6.41 -6.06 3.18
C PHE A 89 7.52 -5.40 3.98
N ASP A 90 7.94 -6.01 5.06
CA ASP A 90 8.97 -5.47 5.96
C ASP A 90 8.56 -4.08 6.47
N TRP A 91 7.33 -3.96 6.90
CA TRP A 91 6.80 -2.70 7.41
C TRP A 91 7.23 -2.45 8.85
N PRO A 92 7.43 -1.18 9.23
CA PRO A 92 7.63 -0.84 10.64
C PRO A 92 6.34 -1.03 11.43
N GLU A 93 6.47 -1.02 12.75
CA GLU A 93 5.33 -1.24 13.64
C GLU A 93 4.20 -0.25 13.40
N SER A 94 4.53 1.00 13.09
CA SER A 94 3.50 2.01 12.84
C SER A 94 2.58 1.64 11.69
N LEU A 95 3.14 1.13 10.59
CA LEU A 95 2.33 0.71 9.45
C LEU A 95 1.56 -0.57 9.78
N GLN A 96 2.16 -1.47 10.54
CA GLN A 96 1.47 -2.68 10.97
C GLN A 96 0.23 -2.34 11.80
N LYS A 97 0.36 -1.37 12.72
CA LYS A 97 -0.78 -0.94 13.54
C LYS A 97 -1.88 -0.32 12.68
N GLN A 98 -1.51 0.46 11.68
CA GLN A 98 -2.48 1.03 10.77
C GLN A 98 -3.23 -0.05 9.99
N ALA A 99 -2.50 -1.07 9.53
CA ALA A 99 -3.12 -2.17 8.83
C ALA A 99 -4.08 -2.94 9.74
N ALA A 100 -3.69 -3.16 10.99
CA ALA A 100 -4.54 -3.83 11.96
C ALA A 100 -5.83 -3.05 12.19
N SER A 101 -5.73 -1.72 12.30
CA SER A 101 -6.90 -0.87 12.47
C SER A 101 -7.83 -0.94 11.26
N LEU A 102 -7.24 -0.91 10.06
CA LEU A 102 -8.03 -1.02 8.84
C LEU A 102 -8.78 -2.35 8.80
N LEU A 103 -8.08 -3.45 9.11
CA LEU A 103 -8.69 -4.77 9.08
C LEU A 103 -9.81 -4.93 10.12
N GLU A 104 -9.67 -4.26 11.28
CA GLU A 104 -10.75 -4.27 12.26
C GLU A 104 -12.04 -3.68 11.70
N THR A 105 -11.93 -2.65 10.86
CA THR A 105 -13.12 -2.03 10.27
C THR A 105 -13.75 -2.90 9.19
N MET A 106 -13.06 -3.94 8.74
CA MET A 106 -13.55 -4.84 7.70
C MET A 106 -14.25 -6.08 8.24
N LYS A 107 -14.24 -6.24 9.55
CA LYS A 107 -14.90 -7.39 10.19
C LYS A 107 -16.39 -7.22 10.33
#